data_981185c6114a31137a8644f4e30603f1
#
_entry.id   981185c6114a31137a8644f4e30603f1
#
_cell.length_a   1.000
_cell.length_b   1.000
_cell.length_c   1.000
_cell.angle_alpha   90.00
_cell.angle_beta   90.00
_cell.angle_gamma   90.00
#
_symmetry.space_group_name_H-M   'P 1'
#
loop_
_entity.id
_entity.type
_entity.pdbx_description
1 polymer ?
#
loop_
_entity_poly.entity_id
_entity_poly.type
_entity_poly.pdbx_seq_one_letter_code
_entity_poly.pdbx_strand_id
1 'polypeptide(L)'
;MPRFVPTRSDDPVAAKLLDDYFMSRALSFTTHPGGYRVTLPDPAWFTPPRGEFLLVLDDADQPIGCGGVRRVDDLNGLTTYEVKHVWIEEPARGRGWSRLLMNELESRAQAFGAQQLVLDTNESLTAAQHLYRTSGYEEIPAYNLNKNATNWFRKRLE
;
A
#
# COMPACT_ATOMS: atom_id res chain seq x y z
N MET A 1 -1.45 20.16 4.57
CA MET A 1 -0.54 19.00 4.46
C MET A 1 -1.11 17.85 5.25
N PRO A 2 -1.14 16.64 4.68
CA PRO A 2 -1.60 15.48 5.42
C PRO A 2 -0.63 15.11 6.54
N ARG A 3 -1.15 14.47 7.58
CA ARG A 3 -0.34 13.86 8.64
C ARG A 3 -0.44 12.33 8.54
N PHE A 4 0.64 11.66 8.87
CA PHE A 4 0.71 10.20 8.83
C PHE A 4 0.87 9.69 10.25
N VAL A 5 -0.09 8.89 10.72
CA VAL A 5 -0.16 8.47 12.12
C VAL A 5 -0.09 6.94 12.19
N PRO A 6 0.94 6.39 12.86
CA PRO A 6 0.99 4.94 13.08
C PRO A 6 -0.22 4.45 13.86
N THR A 7 -0.79 3.34 13.41
CA THR A 7 -1.94 2.72 14.07
C THR A 7 -1.92 1.21 13.84
N ARG A 8 -2.71 0.49 14.61
CA ARG A 8 -2.95 -0.93 14.35
C ARG A 8 -3.92 -1.07 13.18
N SER A 9 -3.69 -2.05 12.32
CA SER A 9 -4.59 -2.30 11.18
C SER A 9 -6.00 -2.73 11.61
N ASP A 10 -6.16 -3.24 12.84
CA ASP A 10 -7.45 -3.63 13.41
C ASP A 10 -8.11 -2.54 14.27
N ASP A 11 -7.50 -1.36 14.36
CA ASP A 11 -8.14 -0.19 14.98
C ASP A 11 -9.44 0.13 14.23
N PRO A 12 -10.54 0.53 14.94
CA PRO A 12 -11.83 0.77 14.26
C PRO A 12 -11.78 1.78 13.12
N VAL A 13 -10.99 2.85 13.25
CA VAL A 13 -10.84 3.85 12.18
C VAL A 13 -10.09 3.24 10.99
N ALA A 14 -9.00 2.52 11.24
CA ALA A 14 -8.26 1.83 10.20
C ALA A 14 -9.12 0.77 9.52
N ALA A 15 -9.88 0.00 10.28
CA ALA A 15 -10.77 -1.03 9.76
C ALA A 15 -11.80 -0.46 8.80
N LYS A 16 -12.37 0.71 9.12
CA LYS A 16 -13.32 1.37 8.22
C LYS A 16 -12.68 1.78 6.91
N LEU A 17 -11.49 2.35 6.96
CA LEU A 17 -10.76 2.73 5.74
C LEU A 17 -10.39 1.50 4.89
N LEU A 18 -10.01 0.39 5.54
CA LEU A 18 -9.75 -0.86 4.85
C LEU A 18 -11.02 -1.42 4.21
N ASP A 19 -12.18 -1.32 4.87
CA ASP A 19 -13.45 -1.73 4.28
C ASP A 19 -13.76 -0.92 3.02
N ASP A 20 -13.56 0.39 3.06
CA ASP A 20 -13.74 1.28 1.90
C ASP A 20 -12.78 0.88 0.77
N TYR A 21 -11.53 0.62 1.10
CA TYR A 21 -10.53 0.15 0.15
C TYR A 21 -10.95 -1.17 -0.51
N PHE A 22 -11.32 -2.18 0.28
CA PHE A 22 -11.70 -3.48 -0.25
C PHE A 22 -12.98 -3.40 -1.09
N MET A 23 -13.95 -2.60 -0.66
CA MET A 23 -15.18 -2.41 -1.43
C MET A 23 -14.89 -1.77 -2.79
N SER A 24 -14.04 -0.74 -2.82
CA SER A 24 -13.62 -0.11 -4.07
C SER A 24 -12.94 -1.11 -5.00
N ARG A 25 -12.06 -1.95 -4.48
CA ARG A 25 -11.38 -2.99 -5.26
C ARG A 25 -12.37 -4.02 -5.80
N ALA A 26 -13.30 -4.48 -4.98
CA ALA A 26 -14.33 -5.45 -5.39
C ALA A 26 -15.18 -4.90 -6.54
N LEU A 27 -15.58 -3.62 -6.47
CA LEU A 27 -16.33 -2.97 -7.52
C LEU A 27 -15.52 -2.79 -8.82
N SER A 28 -14.23 -2.56 -8.71
CA SER A 28 -13.33 -2.40 -9.87
C SER A 28 -13.00 -3.72 -10.56
N PHE A 29 -13.21 -4.86 -9.90
CA PHE A 29 -12.80 -6.18 -10.37
C PHE A 29 -13.96 -7.01 -10.89
N THR A 30 -15.06 -6.39 -11.36
CA THR A 30 -16.26 -7.09 -11.81
C THR A 30 -16.01 -8.02 -13.00
N THR A 31 -15.00 -7.74 -13.83
CA THR A 31 -14.63 -8.57 -14.98
C THR A 31 -13.43 -9.48 -14.71
N HIS A 32 -12.84 -9.39 -13.52
CA HIS A 32 -11.69 -10.23 -13.15
C HIS A 32 -12.15 -11.66 -12.87
N PRO A 33 -11.49 -12.70 -13.44
CA PRO A 33 -11.86 -14.10 -13.20
C PRO A 33 -11.87 -14.43 -11.70
N GLY A 34 -13.00 -14.89 -11.17
CA GLY A 34 -13.18 -15.18 -9.74
C GLY A 34 -13.42 -13.97 -8.87
N GLY A 35 -13.52 -12.75 -9.44
CA GLY A 35 -13.73 -11.51 -8.70
C GLY A 35 -12.51 -11.10 -7.86
N TYR A 36 -12.70 -10.11 -7.00
CA TYR A 36 -11.68 -9.65 -6.07
C TYR A 36 -11.68 -10.50 -4.80
N ARG A 37 -10.52 -11.00 -4.41
CA ARG A 37 -10.36 -11.79 -3.19
C ARG A 37 -9.86 -10.91 -2.05
N VAL A 38 -10.69 -10.73 -1.03
CA VAL A 38 -10.34 -9.96 0.17
C VAL A 38 -9.47 -10.81 1.08
N THR A 39 -8.30 -10.28 1.44
CA THR A 39 -7.44 -10.85 2.49
C THR A 39 -7.22 -9.78 3.53
N LEU A 40 -7.82 -9.96 4.72
CA LEU A 40 -7.63 -9.00 5.81
C LEU A 40 -6.19 -9.04 6.30
N PRO A 41 -5.56 -7.87 6.54
CA PRO A 41 -4.20 -7.84 7.03
C PRO A 41 -4.11 -8.37 8.47
N ASP A 42 -3.14 -9.22 8.74
CA ASP A 42 -2.80 -9.60 10.11
C ASP A 42 -2.10 -8.40 10.78
N PRO A 43 -2.62 -7.89 11.91
CA PRO A 43 -1.99 -6.76 12.59
C PRO A 43 -0.51 -6.98 12.94
N ALA A 44 -0.10 -8.22 13.20
CA ALA A 44 1.29 -8.54 13.51
C ALA A 44 2.24 -8.24 12.35
N TRP A 45 1.77 -8.34 11.09
CA TRP A 45 2.59 -8.06 9.92
C TRP A 45 2.92 -6.58 9.80
N PHE A 46 2.08 -5.72 10.39
CA PHE A 46 2.19 -4.26 10.30
C PHE A 46 2.56 -3.63 11.64
N THR A 47 3.25 -4.37 12.49
CA THR A 47 3.76 -3.89 13.78
C THR A 47 5.28 -3.74 13.71
N PRO A 48 5.84 -2.58 14.10
CA PRO A 48 7.29 -2.35 14.07
C PRO A 48 8.08 -3.39 14.86
N PRO A 49 9.26 -3.82 14.40
CA PRO A 49 9.95 -3.42 13.15
C PRO A 49 9.57 -4.28 11.94
N ARG A 50 8.66 -5.22 12.08
CA ARG A 50 8.24 -6.10 10.99
C ARG A 50 7.46 -5.36 9.91
N GLY A 51 6.78 -4.29 10.29
CA GLY A 51 6.03 -3.45 9.40
C GLY A 51 5.43 -2.28 10.13
N GLU A 52 4.61 -1.52 9.44
CA GLU A 52 3.87 -0.40 10.03
C GLU A 52 2.63 -0.11 9.19
N PHE A 53 1.57 0.30 9.87
CA PHE A 53 0.33 0.73 9.24
C PHE A 53 0.09 2.19 9.61
N LEU A 54 -0.22 3.01 8.60
CA LEU A 54 -0.41 4.45 8.78
C LEU A 54 -1.84 4.86 8.43
N LEU A 55 -2.41 5.72 9.28
CA LEU A 55 -3.55 6.54 8.91
C LEU A 55 -3.05 7.81 8.24
N VAL A 56 -3.81 8.31 7.28
CA VAL A 56 -3.61 9.62 6.66
C VAL A 56 -4.70 10.53 7.19
N LEU A 57 -4.31 11.62 7.84
CA LEU A 57 -5.24 12.62 8.37
C LEU A 57 -5.10 13.91 7.56
N ASP A 58 -6.23 14.54 7.27
CA ASP A 58 -6.24 15.84 6.60
C ASP A 58 -5.94 17.00 7.57
N ASP A 59 -6.01 18.23 7.08
CA ASP A 59 -5.74 19.43 7.89
C ASP A 59 -6.74 19.64 9.04
N ALA A 60 -7.92 18.99 8.97
CA ALA A 60 -8.93 19.00 10.02
C ALA A 60 -8.86 17.75 10.90
N ASP A 61 -7.75 16.99 10.84
CA ASP A 61 -7.53 15.73 11.56
C ASP A 61 -8.55 14.64 11.25
N GLN A 62 -9.17 14.70 10.06
CA GLN A 62 -10.08 13.67 9.62
C GLN A 62 -9.33 12.53 8.94
N PRO A 63 -9.64 11.26 9.24
CA PRO A 63 -9.01 10.14 8.58
C PRO A 63 -9.53 10.03 7.13
N ILE A 64 -8.61 10.18 6.17
CA ILE A 64 -8.94 10.20 4.74
C ILE A 64 -8.15 9.19 3.93
N GLY A 65 -7.35 8.38 4.57
CA GLY A 65 -6.58 7.37 3.87
C GLY A 65 -5.77 6.48 4.80
N CYS A 66 -5.15 5.48 4.21
CA CYS A 66 -4.29 4.55 4.92
C CYS A 66 -3.28 3.92 3.98
N GLY A 67 -2.30 3.24 4.57
CA GLY A 67 -1.34 2.43 3.85
C GLY A 67 -0.41 1.71 4.80
N GLY A 68 0.22 0.64 4.33
CA GLY A 68 1.12 -0.12 5.15
C GLY A 68 2.32 -0.66 4.40
N VAL A 69 3.35 -1.00 5.16
CA VAL A 69 4.50 -1.76 4.68
C VAL A 69 4.72 -2.94 5.61
N ARG A 70 5.16 -4.06 5.06
CA ARG A 70 5.48 -5.26 5.84
C ARG A 70 6.71 -5.95 5.30
N ARG A 71 7.49 -6.55 6.18
CA ARG A 71 8.61 -7.38 5.77
C ARG A 71 8.10 -8.61 5.06
N VAL A 72 8.72 -8.91 3.94
CA VAL A 72 8.51 -10.16 3.18
C VAL A 72 9.84 -10.87 3.02
N ASP A 73 9.84 -12.06 2.41
CA ASP A 73 11.07 -12.80 2.14
C ASP A 73 12.01 -11.96 1.28
N ASP A 74 13.29 -12.09 1.53
CA ASP A 74 14.31 -11.37 0.78
C ASP A 74 14.22 -11.74 -0.71
N LEU A 75 14.19 -10.72 -1.56
CA LEU A 75 14.15 -10.89 -2.99
C LEU A 75 15.51 -10.49 -3.57
N ASN A 76 16.13 -11.38 -4.33
CA ASN A 76 17.45 -11.18 -4.92
C ASN A 76 18.53 -10.81 -3.87
N GLY A 77 18.43 -11.39 -2.68
CA GLY A 77 19.39 -11.17 -1.60
C GLY A 77 19.27 -9.84 -0.88
N LEU A 78 18.21 -9.08 -1.14
CA LEU A 78 17.98 -7.78 -0.51
C LEU A 78 16.88 -7.87 0.53
N THR A 79 17.06 -7.15 1.65
CA THR A 79 16.00 -6.99 2.64
C THR A 79 14.82 -6.26 2.00
N THR A 80 13.66 -6.92 1.96
CA THR A 80 12.52 -6.49 1.14
C THR A 80 11.31 -6.24 2.02
N TYR A 81 10.66 -5.10 1.80
CA TYR A 81 9.36 -4.79 2.39
C TYR A 81 8.34 -4.60 1.26
N GLU A 82 7.08 -4.91 1.57
CA GLU A 82 5.98 -4.82 0.60
C GLU A 82 5.02 -3.72 1.00
N VAL A 83 4.68 -2.85 0.05
CA VAL A 83 3.66 -1.82 0.21
C VAL A 83 2.29 -2.45 0.00
N LYS A 84 1.36 -2.21 0.92
CA LYS A 84 0.00 -2.75 0.88
C LYS A 84 -1.03 -1.70 1.28
N HIS A 85 -2.24 -1.85 0.75
CA HIS A 85 -3.44 -1.15 1.22
C HIS A 85 -3.34 0.37 1.12
N VAL A 86 -2.64 0.89 0.12
CA VAL A 86 -2.57 2.33 -0.15
C VAL A 86 -3.93 2.81 -0.65
N TRP A 87 -4.53 3.73 0.11
CA TRP A 87 -5.88 4.21 -0.15
C TRP A 87 -6.03 5.66 0.29
N ILE A 88 -6.60 6.49 -0.58
CA ILE A 88 -7.04 7.85 -0.24
C ILE A 88 -8.52 7.95 -0.62
N GLU A 89 -9.35 8.39 0.31
CA GLU A 89 -10.78 8.59 0.08
C GLU A 89 -11.01 9.55 -1.09
N GLU A 90 -12.05 9.28 -1.89
CA GLU A 90 -12.32 10.00 -3.13
C GLU A 90 -12.32 11.53 -2.98
N PRO A 91 -13.02 12.12 -1.98
CA PRO A 91 -13.04 13.58 -1.82
C PRO A 91 -11.67 14.21 -1.58
N ALA A 92 -10.70 13.44 -1.08
CA ALA A 92 -9.36 13.93 -0.78
C ALA A 92 -8.35 13.70 -1.91
N ARG A 93 -8.76 13.09 -3.02
CA ARG A 93 -7.87 12.80 -4.16
C ARG A 93 -7.55 14.04 -4.97
N GLY A 94 -6.51 13.93 -5.79
CA GLY A 94 -6.09 15.00 -6.69
C GLY A 94 -5.20 16.06 -6.02
N ARG A 95 -4.70 15.79 -4.81
CA ARG A 95 -3.85 16.71 -4.05
C ARG A 95 -2.40 16.24 -3.93
N GLY A 96 -2.06 15.11 -4.58
CA GLY A 96 -0.73 14.51 -4.48
C GLY A 96 -0.47 13.76 -3.17
N TRP A 97 -1.49 13.50 -2.38
CA TRP A 97 -1.33 12.88 -1.05
C TRP A 97 -0.97 11.40 -1.12
N SER A 98 -1.36 10.70 -2.19
CA SER A 98 -0.92 9.31 -2.41
C SER A 98 0.59 9.24 -2.58
N ARG A 99 1.19 10.19 -3.29
CA ARG A 99 2.63 10.26 -3.47
C ARG A 99 3.34 10.56 -2.14
N LEU A 100 2.79 11.47 -1.35
CA LEU A 100 3.33 11.77 -0.02
C LEU A 100 3.25 10.56 0.91
N LEU A 101 2.14 9.81 0.85
CA LEU A 101 1.99 8.57 1.60
C LEU A 101 3.04 7.54 1.17
N MET A 102 3.25 7.36 -0.13
CA MET A 102 4.28 6.45 -0.64
C MET A 102 5.67 6.84 -0.14
N ASN A 103 6.00 8.13 -0.17
CA ASN A 103 7.28 8.62 0.34
C ASN A 103 7.44 8.33 1.83
N GLU A 104 6.37 8.49 2.62
CA GLU A 104 6.40 8.19 4.05
C GLU A 104 6.58 6.71 4.32
N LEU A 105 5.88 5.85 3.58
CA LEU A 105 6.03 4.39 3.71
C LEU A 105 7.45 3.95 3.34
N GLU A 106 8.04 4.52 2.30
CA GLU A 106 9.43 4.27 1.92
C GLU A 106 10.40 4.64 3.05
N SER A 107 10.20 5.82 3.64
CA SER A 107 11.02 6.32 4.73
C SER A 107 10.93 5.40 5.96
N ARG A 108 9.72 4.96 6.30
CA ARG A 108 9.50 4.04 7.42
C ARG A 108 10.17 2.69 7.19
N ALA A 109 9.98 2.12 6.00
CA ALA A 109 10.59 0.85 5.63
C ALA A 109 12.12 0.94 5.67
N GLN A 110 12.67 2.02 5.15
CA GLN A 110 14.12 2.25 5.15
C GLN A 110 14.67 2.32 6.58
N ALA A 111 13.94 2.95 7.49
CA ALA A 111 14.31 3.01 8.90
C ALA A 111 14.32 1.62 9.56
N PHE A 112 13.52 0.69 9.08
CA PHE A 112 13.51 -0.71 9.53
C PHE A 112 14.63 -1.56 8.89
N GLY A 113 15.37 -1.00 7.94
CA GLY A 113 16.44 -1.70 7.24
C GLY A 113 16.10 -2.20 5.85
N ALA A 114 14.97 -1.79 5.28
CA ALA A 114 14.61 -2.17 3.91
C ALA A 114 15.63 -1.65 2.91
N GLN A 115 16.05 -2.53 1.99
CA GLN A 115 16.94 -2.18 0.88
C GLN A 115 16.15 -2.00 -0.42
N GLN A 116 14.94 -2.52 -0.45
CA GLN A 116 14.01 -2.31 -1.55
C GLN A 116 12.57 -2.47 -1.08
N LEU A 117 11.67 -1.83 -1.81
CA LEU A 117 10.23 -2.03 -1.69
C LEU A 117 9.71 -2.76 -2.92
N VAL A 118 8.74 -3.62 -2.68
CA VAL A 118 7.97 -4.29 -3.74
C VAL A 118 6.49 -4.02 -3.54
N LEU A 119 5.72 -4.16 -4.59
CA LEU A 119 4.26 -4.10 -4.52
C LEU A 119 3.66 -4.86 -5.68
N ASP A 120 2.44 -5.28 -5.51
CA ASP A 120 1.63 -5.82 -6.60
C ASP A 120 0.39 -4.94 -6.81
N THR A 121 -0.11 -4.93 -8.03
CA THR A 121 -1.28 -4.13 -8.40
C THR A 121 -1.98 -4.77 -9.59
N ASN A 122 -3.09 -4.18 -10.02
CA ASN A 122 -3.85 -4.64 -11.18
C ASN A 122 -3.84 -3.58 -12.27
N GLU A 123 -3.73 -4.02 -13.52
CA GLU A 123 -3.68 -3.12 -14.69
C GLU A 123 -4.93 -2.27 -14.83
N SER A 124 -6.06 -2.68 -14.26
CA SER A 124 -7.31 -1.88 -14.26
C SER A 124 -7.20 -0.62 -13.38
N LEU A 125 -6.24 -0.56 -12.48
CA LEU A 125 -6.04 0.55 -11.55
C LEU A 125 -5.08 1.57 -12.18
N THR A 126 -5.57 2.32 -13.17
CA THR A 126 -4.72 3.19 -14.00
C THR A 126 -4.02 4.29 -13.22
N ALA A 127 -4.71 4.90 -12.24
CA ALA A 127 -4.11 5.94 -11.39
C ALA A 127 -2.98 5.38 -10.52
N ALA A 128 -3.16 4.18 -9.97
CA ALA A 128 -2.13 3.51 -9.17
C ALA A 128 -0.93 3.15 -10.05
N GLN A 129 -1.15 2.61 -11.24
CA GLN A 129 -0.09 2.31 -12.21
C GLN A 129 0.75 3.56 -12.49
N HIS A 130 0.09 4.68 -12.78
CA HIS A 130 0.78 5.94 -13.05
C HIS A 130 1.59 6.42 -11.84
N LEU A 131 1.00 6.35 -10.64
CA LEU A 131 1.69 6.72 -9.40
C LEU A 131 2.98 5.94 -9.23
N TYR A 132 2.94 4.62 -9.39
CA TYR A 132 4.12 3.78 -9.17
C TYR A 132 5.19 4.04 -10.23
N ARG A 133 4.81 4.10 -11.52
CA ARG A 133 5.76 4.37 -12.60
C ARG A 133 6.44 5.73 -12.46
N THR A 134 5.72 6.75 -12.00
CA THR A 134 6.27 8.10 -11.81
C THR A 134 6.95 8.30 -10.46
N SER A 135 6.89 7.29 -9.57
CA SER A 135 7.55 7.33 -8.26
C SER A 135 8.86 6.55 -8.23
N GLY A 136 9.34 6.09 -9.37
CA GLY A 136 10.62 5.37 -9.46
C GLY A 136 10.52 3.86 -9.33
N TYR A 137 9.31 3.31 -9.39
CA TYR A 137 9.12 1.85 -9.40
C TYR A 137 9.30 1.32 -10.81
N GLU A 138 9.95 0.17 -10.92
CA GLU A 138 10.11 -0.55 -12.19
C GLU A 138 9.33 -1.85 -12.14
N GLU A 139 8.77 -2.24 -13.27
CA GLU A 139 8.03 -3.50 -13.37
C GLU A 139 8.98 -4.70 -13.33
N ILE A 140 8.58 -5.73 -12.57
CA ILE A 140 9.36 -6.97 -12.38
C ILE A 140 8.45 -8.18 -12.58
N PRO A 141 9.03 -9.39 -12.75
CA PRO A 141 8.23 -10.61 -12.72
C PRO A 141 7.52 -10.81 -11.38
N ALA A 142 6.44 -11.58 -11.40
CA ALA A 142 5.69 -11.91 -10.19
C ALA A 142 6.59 -12.54 -9.13
N TYR A 143 6.54 -11.99 -7.92
CA TYR A 143 7.25 -12.54 -6.76
C TYR A 143 6.30 -13.27 -5.80
N ASN A 144 5.01 -13.26 -6.07
CA ASN A 144 3.99 -13.94 -5.27
C ASN A 144 2.87 -14.49 -6.16
N LEU A 145 1.92 -15.18 -5.55
CA LEU A 145 0.78 -15.80 -6.25
C LEU A 145 -0.52 -15.04 -6.01
N ASN A 146 -0.46 -13.73 -5.80
CA ASN A 146 -1.65 -12.91 -5.57
C ASN A 146 -2.58 -12.94 -6.80
N LYS A 147 -3.77 -13.53 -6.64
CA LYS A 147 -4.75 -13.67 -7.72
C LYS A 147 -5.36 -12.34 -8.15
N ASN A 148 -5.29 -11.31 -7.31
CA ASN A 148 -5.79 -9.98 -7.64
C ASN A 148 -4.81 -9.15 -8.47
N ALA A 149 -3.55 -9.59 -8.57
CA ALA A 149 -2.50 -8.83 -9.23
C ALA A 149 -2.32 -9.24 -10.69
N THR A 150 -1.96 -8.27 -11.53
CA THR A 150 -1.51 -8.49 -12.90
C THR A 150 -0.12 -7.90 -13.15
N ASN A 151 0.34 -7.03 -12.25
CA ASN A 151 1.62 -6.34 -12.36
C ASN A 151 2.33 -6.31 -11.02
N TRP A 152 3.65 -6.43 -11.06
CA TRP A 152 4.53 -6.39 -9.91
C TRP A 152 5.61 -5.34 -10.14
N PHE A 153 5.97 -4.60 -9.08
CA PHE A 153 6.92 -3.49 -9.16
C PHE A 153 7.90 -3.56 -8.00
N ARG A 154 9.07 -2.96 -8.22
CA ARG A 154 10.05 -2.74 -7.16
C ARG A 154 10.70 -1.38 -7.26
N LYS A 155 11.19 -0.90 -6.13
CA LYS A 155 12.03 0.30 -6.05
C LYS A 155 13.19 0.03 -5.10
N ARG A 156 14.42 0.22 -5.59
CA ARG A 156 15.61 0.17 -4.74
C ARG A 156 15.64 1.42 -3.87
N LEU A 157 15.97 1.24 -2.59
CA LEU A 157 16.15 2.33 -1.64
C LEU A 157 17.65 2.60 -1.44
N GLU A 158 18.01 3.87 -1.32
CA GLU A 158 19.40 4.29 -1.14
C GLU A 158 19.74 4.57 0.32
#